data_adf75998f4e0ba49fe8c10d43e11984a
#
_entry.id   adf75998f4e0ba49fe8c10d43e11984a
#
_cell.length_a   1.000
_cell.length_b   1.000
_cell.length_c   1.000
_cell.angle_alpha   90.00
_cell.angle_beta   90.00
_cell.angle_gamma   90.00
#
_symmetry.space_group_name_H-M   'P 1'
#
loop_
_entity.id
_entity.type
_entity.pdbx_description
1 polymer ?
#
loop_
_entity_poly.entity_id
_entity_poly.type
_entity_poly.pdbx_seq_one_letter_code
_entity_poly.pdbx_strand_id
1 'polypeptide(L)'
;MGEPLNKTVLITGAARRVGAGMARALAEAGWDVAVHHRGGADEATALVAELSAKGVRAAAFAADLNAASERDGLIDRVVSHFGRIDALINNASLFRYDTLSTLTEASWAEHLASNLTAPVFLIRDFARVIEAADGQGVVVNILDHKVDSPNPDFFAYTAGKVGLAGLTRTLAMGLAPRIRLCGVSPGLILRSGEQTEAEYEAAWRDTPLGRGASLEDVARTVRFILETPSLTGQNLTIDGGETLIGRGRDVAFDGIPVP
;
A
#
# COMPACT_ATOMS: atom_id res chain seq x y z
N MET A 1 27.29 24.52 -5.92
CA MET A 1 26.17 24.00 -5.13
C MET A 1 25.47 23.02 -6.04
N GLY A 2 25.38 21.71 -5.64
CA GLY A 2 24.61 20.73 -6.41
C GLY A 2 23.13 21.11 -6.43
N GLU A 3 22.44 20.70 -7.47
CA GLU A 3 20.97 20.85 -7.51
C GLU A 3 20.33 20.16 -6.29
N PRO A 4 19.26 20.74 -5.71
CA PRO A 4 18.57 20.10 -4.60
C PRO A 4 18.05 18.73 -5.03
N LEU A 5 18.30 17.70 -4.24
CA LEU A 5 17.79 16.36 -4.50
C LEU A 5 16.26 16.35 -4.46
N ASN A 6 15.64 15.70 -5.43
CA ASN A 6 14.19 15.42 -5.38
C ASN A 6 13.81 14.67 -4.10
N LYS A 7 12.57 14.79 -3.66
CA LYS A 7 12.02 13.93 -2.61
C LYS A 7 11.98 12.49 -3.09
N THR A 8 12.33 11.57 -2.21
CA THR A 8 12.39 10.13 -2.52
C THR A 8 11.28 9.36 -1.81
N VAL A 9 10.59 8.50 -2.54
CA VAL A 9 9.56 7.61 -2.00
C VAL A 9 9.94 6.14 -2.22
N LEU A 10 9.81 5.33 -1.17
CA LEU A 10 9.81 3.87 -1.30
C LEU A 10 8.37 3.37 -1.39
N ILE A 11 8.06 2.59 -2.44
CA ILE A 11 6.76 1.94 -2.61
C ILE A 11 6.97 0.43 -2.56
N THR A 12 6.40 -0.23 -1.56
CA THR A 12 6.49 -1.68 -1.46
C THR A 12 5.54 -2.36 -2.46
N GLY A 13 5.99 -3.45 -3.11
CA GLY A 13 5.21 -4.13 -4.14
C GLY A 13 4.90 -3.25 -5.36
N ALA A 14 5.86 -2.40 -5.76
CA ALA A 14 5.66 -1.37 -6.78
C ALA A 14 5.75 -1.89 -8.22
N ALA A 15 6.29 -3.09 -8.48
CA ALA A 15 6.55 -3.55 -9.83
C ALA A 15 5.30 -3.71 -10.70
N ARG A 16 4.13 -3.91 -10.11
CA ARG A 16 2.87 -4.25 -10.81
C ARG A 16 1.66 -3.56 -10.21
N ARG A 17 0.55 -3.57 -10.95
CA ARG A 17 -0.81 -3.21 -10.48
C ARG A 17 -0.85 -1.84 -9.80
N VAL A 18 -1.46 -1.76 -8.59
CA VAL A 18 -1.67 -0.51 -7.83
C VAL A 18 -0.34 0.20 -7.53
N GLY A 19 0.68 -0.57 -7.11
CA GLY A 19 2.00 -0.02 -6.80
C GLY A 19 2.65 0.66 -8.00
N ALA A 20 2.57 0.05 -9.19
CA ALA A 20 3.11 0.66 -10.41
C ALA A 20 2.34 1.92 -10.83
N GLY A 21 1.01 1.94 -10.63
CA GLY A 21 0.19 3.12 -10.87
C GLY A 21 0.60 4.30 -9.99
N MET A 22 0.79 4.05 -8.69
CA MET A 22 1.29 5.07 -7.76
C MET A 22 2.70 5.54 -8.11
N ALA A 23 3.60 4.61 -8.49
CA ALA A 23 4.96 4.94 -8.89
C ALA A 23 4.99 5.92 -10.08
N ARG A 24 4.16 5.68 -11.11
CA ARG A 24 4.02 6.55 -12.28
C ARG A 24 3.53 7.95 -11.90
N ALA A 25 2.47 8.01 -11.11
CA ALA A 25 1.88 9.28 -10.69
C ALA A 25 2.82 10.12 -9.82
N LEU A 26 3.61 9.48 -8.95
CA LEU A 26 4.59 10.18 -8.12
C LEU A 26 5.83 10.61 -8.93
N ALA A 27 6.27 9.82 -9.90
CA ALA A 27 7.33 10.24 -10.82
C ALA A 27 6.89 11.47 -11.65
N GLU A 28 5.64 11.51 -12.13
CA GLU A 28 5.06 12.67 -12.81
C GLU A 28 4.98 13.92 -11.91
N ALA A 29 4.87 13.71 -10.60
CA ALA A 29 4.92 14.77 -9.60
C ALA A 29 6.37 15.13 -9.16
N GLY A 30 7.40 14.60 -9.82
CA GLY A 30 8.80 14.91 -9.59
C GLY A 30 9.45 14.18 -8.42
N TRP A 31 8.86 13.06 -7.95
CA TRP A 31 9.47 12.23 -6.91
C TRP A 31 10.45 11.23 -7.50
N ASP A 32 11.60 11.06 -6.88
CA ASP A 32 12.46 9.92 -7.08
C ASP A 32 11.82 8.67 -6.47
N VAL A 33 11.86 7.53 -7.17
CA VAL A 33 11.07 6.35 -6.80
C VAL A 33 11.94 5.12 -6.56
N ALA A 34 11.92 4.59 -5.35
CA ALA A 34 12.41 3.27 -5.01
C ALA A 34 11.32 2.23 -5.23
N VAL A 35 11.48 1.40 -6.26
CA VAL A 35 10.54 0.36 -6.68
C VAL A 35 10.89 -0.94 -5.96
N HIS A 36 10.18 -1.26 -4.86
CA HIS A 36 10.39 -2.54 -4.20
C HIS A 36 9.58 -3.66 -4.86
N HIS A 37 10.19 -4.86 -4.96
CA HIS A 37 9.55 -6.08 -5.43
C HIS A 37 10.10 -7.32 -4.69
N ARG A 38 9.28 -8.37 -4.56
CA ARG A 38 9.71 -9.70 -4.10
C ARG A 38 10.06 -10.59 -5.27
N GLY A 39 9.23 -10.60 -6.29
CA GLY A 39 9.40 -11.23 -7.58
C GLY A 39 9.05 -10.23 -8.68
N GLY A 40 9.14 -10.60 -9.95
CA GLY A 40 8.87 -9.69 -11.06
C GLY A 40 10.02 -8.69 -11.28
N ALA A 41 11.25 -9.19 -11.32
CA ALA A 41 12.43 -8.37 -11.57
C ALA A 41 12.38 -7.67 -12.93
N ASP A 42 11.85 -8.34 -13.96
CA ASP A 42 11.72 -7.79 -15.30
C ASP A 42 10.73 -6.62 -15.33
N GLU A 43 9.58 -6.77 -14.67
CA GLU A 43 8.58 -5.68 -14.57
C GLU A 43 9.11 -4.51 -13.74
N ALA A 44 9.85 -4.79 -12.65
CA ALA A 44 10.49 -3.74 -11.86
C ALA A 44 11.53 -2.98 -12.70
N THR A 45 12.34 -3.68 -13.49
CA THR A 45 13.34 -3.10 -14.39
C THR A 45 12.67 -2.25 -15.47
N ALA A 46 11.62 -2.76 -16.11
CA ALA A 46 10.85 -2.03 -17.12
C ALA A 46 10.22 -0.77 -16.55
N LEU A 47 9.63 -0.86 -15.34
CA LEU A 47 9.06 0.30 -14.65
C LEU A 47 10.14 1.33 -14.32
N VAL A 48 11.29 0.93 -13.80
CA VAL A 48 12.41 1.83 -13.51
C VAL A 48 12.85 2.58 -14.78
N ALA A 49 12.97 1.91 -15.91
CA ALA A 49 13.31 2.55 -17.18
C ALA A 49 12.23 3.57 -17.60
N GLU A 50 10.95 3.21 -17.49
CA GLU A 50 9.82 4.10 -17.76
C GLU A 50 9.85 5.36 -16.89
N LEU A 51 10.06 5.20 -15.56
CA LEU A 51 10.09 6.32 -14.62
C LEU A 51 11.31 7.23 -14.89
N SER A 52 12.46 6.64 -15.16
CA SER A 52 13.69 7.39 -15.47
C SER A 52 13.54 8.23 -16.74
N ALA A 53 12.79 7.75 -17.73
CA ALA A 53 12.48 8.52 -18.93
C ALA A 53 11.62 9.77 -18.67
N LYS A 54 10.96 9.87 -17.50
CA LYS A 54 10.22 11.05 -17.04
C LYS A 54 11.14 12.11 -16.33
N GLY A 55 12.44 11.85 -16.23
CA GLY A 55 13.41 12.79 -15.67
C GLY A 55 13.61 12.69 -14.16
N VAL A 56 13.08 11.66 -13.49
CA VAL A 56 13.32 11.36 -12.07
C VAL A 56 14.31 10.20 -11.93
N ARG A 57 14.94 10.08 -10.76
CA ARG A 57 15.73 8.89 -10.45
C ARG A 57 14.78 7.77 -10.03
N ALA A 58 15.01 6.57 -10.55
CA ALA A 58 14.29 5.38 -10.13
C ALA A 58 15.25 4.19 -9.99
N ALA A 59 15.02 3.32 -9.03
CA ALA A 59 15.80 2.10 -8.84
C ALA A 59 14.94 0.98 -8.26
N ALA A 60 15.27 -0.28 -8.63
CA ALA A 60 14.59 -1.46 -8.13
C ALA A 60 15.30 -2.03 -6.90
N PHE A 61 14.51 -2.50 -5.93
CA PHE A 61 14.99 -3.11 -4.68
C PHE A 61 14.27 -4.43 -4.45
N ALA A 62 15.00 -5.53 -4.59
CA ALA A 62 14.48 -6.86 -4.29
C ALA A 62 14.54 -7.13 -2.78
N ALA A 63 13.45 -7.66 -2.21
CA ALA A 63 13.40 -8.21 -0.86
C ALA A 63 12.13 -9.06 -0.66
N ASP A 64 12.23 -10.16 0.07
CA ASP A 64 11.05 -10.78 0.69
C ASP A 64 10.79 -10.10 2.03
N LEU A 65 9.73 -9.31 2.12
CA LEU A 65 9.38 -8.58 3.34
C LEU A 65 8.95 -9.50 4.50
N ASN A 66 8.62 -10.75 4.21
CA ASN A 66 8.32 -11.75 5.24
C ASN A 66 9.59 -12.29 5.89
N ALA A 67 10.72 -12.23 5.18
CA ALA A 67 12.02 -12.59 5.70
C ALA A 67 12.69 -11.40 6.39
N ALA A 68 12.85 -11.46 7.71
CA ALA A 68 13.47 -10.36 8.46
C ALA A 68 14.86 -9.98 7.91
N SER A 69 15.66 -10.99 7.52
CA SER A 69 17.01 -10.80 6.96
C SER A 69 17.04 -10.02 5.65
N GLU A 70 15.95 -10.02 4.87
CA GLU A 70 15.86 -9.26 3.62
C GLU A 70 15.15 -7.92 3.79
N ARG A 71 14.14 -7.87 4.68
CA ARG A 71 13.38 -6.67 5.02
C ARG A 71 14.24 -5.68 5.78
N ASP A 72 14.94 -6.16 6.82
CA ASP A 72 15.80 -5.33 7.65
C ASP A 72 16.96 -4.80 6.78
N GLY A 73 17.18 -3.49 6.80
CA GLY A 73 18.13 -2.80 5.94
C GLY A 73 17.60 -2.37 4.56
N LEU A 74 16.34 -2.67 4.18
CA LEU A 74 15.76 -2.18 2.93
C LEU A 74 15.75 -0.65 2.88
N ILE A 75 15.33 0.01 3.95
CA ILE A 75 15.32 1.48 4.08
C ILE A 75 16.74 2.03 3.94
N ASP A 76 17.73 1.42 4.58
CA ASP A 76 19.13 1.86 4.50
C ASP A 76 19.69 1.73 3.08
N ARG A 77 19.32 0.66 2.36
CA ARG A 77 19.70 0.50 0.93
C ARG A 77 19.11 1.61 0.05
N VAL A 78 17.85 1.99 0.31
CA VAL A 78 17.20 3.11 -0.40
C VAL A 78 17.93 4.42 -0.11
N VAL A 79 18.22 4.72 1.15
CA VAL A 79 18.96 5.93 1.54
C VAL A 79 20.37 5.94 0.95
N SER A 80 21.07 4.81 0.97
CA SER A 80 22.41 4.70 0.37
C SER A 80 22.40 4.99 -1.14
N HIS A 81 21.32 4.61 -1.85
CA HIS A 81 21.20 4.83 -3.29
C HIS A 81 20.78 6.27 -3.65
N PHE A 82 19.78 6.81 -2.96
CA PHE A 82 19.19 8.11 -3.30
C PHE A 82 19.76 9.27 -2.49
N GLY A 83 20.48 9.01 -1.40
CA GLY A 83 20.97 10.02 -0.46
C GLY A 83 19.92 10.51 0.54
N ARG A 84 18.65 10.11 0.39
CA ARG A 84 17.53 10.48 1.26
C ARG A 84 16.34 9.54 1.08
N ILE A 85 15.40 9.61 2.01
CA ILE A 85 14.06 9.07 1.90
C ILE A 85 13.09 10.03 2.58
N ASP A 86 11.96 10.34 1.95
CA ASP A 86 10.95 11.30 2.47
C ASP A 86 9.59 10.66 2.68
N ALA A 87 9.31 9.57 1.95
CA ALA A 87 8.04 8.87 2.08
C ALA A 87 8.21 7.34 1.98
N LEU A 88 7.36 6.64 2.72
CA LEU A 88 7.18 5.19 2.65
C LEU A 88 5.72 4.87 2.34
N ILE A 89 5.48 4.11 1.27
CA ILE A 89 4.14 3.61 0.92
C ILE A 89 4.14 2.09 1.12
N ASN A 90 3.47 1.64 2.17
CA ASN A 90 3.23 0.23 2.45
C ASN A 90 2.07 -0.27 1.59
N ASN A 91 2.40 -0.77 0.39
CA ASN A 91 1.45 -1.27 -0.59
C ASN A 91 1.56 -2.79 -0.81
N ALA A 92 2.72 -3.40 -0.59
CA ALA A 92 2.86 -4.86 -0.70
C ALA A 92 1.82 -5.58 0.15
N SER A 93 1.17 -6.59 -0.42
CA SER A 93 0.09 -7.31 0.25
C SER A 93 0.03 -8.75 -0.24
N LEU A 94 -0.31 -9.65 0.66
CA LEU A 94 -0.75 -11.00 0.36
C LEU A 94 -2.27 -11.02 0.40
N PHE A 95 -2.91 -11.46 -0.71
CA PHE A 95 -4.35 -11.56 -0.84
C PHE A 95 -4.68 -12.96 -1.37
N ARG A 96 -5.00 -13.87 -0.47
CA ARG A 96 -5.45 -15.23 -0.77
C ARG A 96 -6.74 -15.51 -0.02
N TYR A 97 -7.63 -16.23 -0.67
CA TYR A 97 -8.92 -16.59 -0.09
C TYR A 97 -8.76 -17.58 1.07
N ASP A 98 -9.42 -17.26 2.15
CA ASP A 98 -9.67 -18.13 3.30
C ASP A 98 -10.95 -17.69 4.03
N THR A 99 -11.47 -18.57 4.87
CA THR A 99 -12.53 -18.30 5.84
C THR A 99 -12.07 -18.84 7.18
N LEU A 100 -12.82 -18.58 8.26
CA LEU A 100 -12.49 -19.13 9.58
C LEU A 100 -12.42 -20.67 9.55
N SER A 101 -13.24 -21.32 8.73
CA SER A 101 -13.28 -22.80 8.63
C SER A 101 -12.11 -23.40 7.84
N THR A 102 -11.51 -22.64 6.91
CA THR A 102 -10.36 -23.08 6.10
C THR A 102 -9.02 -22.53 6.56
N LEU A 103 -9.05 -21.67 7.60
CA LEU A 103 -7.86 -21.04 8.14
C LEU A 103 -6.87 -22.09 8.71
N THR A 104 -5.59 -21.93 8.38
CA THR A 104 -4.48 -22.68 8.96
C THR A 104 -3.51 -21.73 9.68
N GLU A 105 -2.76 -22.23 10.67
CA GLU A 105 -1.72 -21.45 11.34
C GLU A 105 -0.69 -20.89 10.35
N ALA A 106 -0.32 -21.66 9.33
CA ALA A 106 0.62 -21.23 8.30
C ALA A 106 0.07 -20.07 7.45
N SER A 107 -1.18 -20.19 6.95
CA SER A 107 -1.86 -19.14 6.19
C SER A 107 -2.01 -17.86 7.02
N TRP A 108 -2.44 -18.02 8.27
CA TRP A 108 -2.55 -16.92 9.23
C TRP A 108 -1.22 -16.17 9.40
N ALA A 109 -0.16 -16.93 9.73
CA ALA A 109 1.17 -16.37 9.96
C ALA A 109 1.69 -15.62 8.72
N GLU A 110 1.49 -16.17 7.51
CA GLU A 110 1.95 -15.58 6.27
C GLU A 110 1.20 -14.27 5.93
N HIS A 111 -0.13 -14.24 6.13
CA HIS A 111 -0.91 -13.01 5.93
C HIS A 111 -0.51 -11.92 6.92
N LEU A 112 -0.37 -12.25 8.21
CA LEU A 112 0.07 -11.27 9.20
C LEU A 112 1.50 -10.80 8.96
N ALA A 113 2.42 -11.69 8.55
CA ALA A 113 3.78 -11.32 8.21
C ALA A 113 3.80 -10.26 7.09
N SER A 114 3.04 -10.49 6.02
CA SER A 114 3.01 -9.60 4.85
C SER A 114 2.22 -8.31 5.10
N ASN A 115 1.01 -8.42 5.68
CA ASN A 115 0.05 -7.32 5.69
C ASN A 115 0.10 -6.46 6.97
N LEU A 116 0.77 -6.93 8.01
CA LEU A 116 0.87 -6.23 9.29
C LEU A 116 2.32 -6.11 9.77
N THR A 117 3.03 -7.23 9.94
CA THR A 117 4.37 -7.22 10.54
C THR A 117 5.37 -6.45 9.68
N ALA A 118 5.43 -6.74 8.38
CA ALA A 118 6.36 -6.08 7.47
C ALA A 118 6.15 -4.55 7.42
N PRO A 119 4.93 -4.02 7.23
CA PRO A 119 4.68 -2.58 7.32
C PRO A 119 5.16 -1.95 8.63
N VAL A 120 4.87 -2.58 9.77
CA VAL A 120 5.27 -2.04 11.09
C VAL A 120 6.79 -1.92 11.22
N PHE A 121 7.53 -2.96 10.83
CA PHE A 121 8.99 -2.94 10.91
C PHE A 121 9.62 -2.00 9.88
N LEU A 122 9.05 -1.84 8.69
CA LEU A 122 9.49 -0.81 7.73
C LEU A 122 9.24 0.60 8.26
N ILE A 123 8.13 0.85 8.96
CA ILE A 123 7.86 2.13 9.62
C ILE A 123 8.89 2.39 10.72
N ARG A 124 9.24 1.39 11.53
CA ARG A 124 10.30 1.48 12.54
C ARG A 124 11.64 1.93 11.92
N ASP A 125 12.05 1.26 10.84
CA ASP A 125 13.33 1.53 10.19
C ASP A 125 13.32 2.89 9.47
N PHE A 126 12.19 3.27 8.87
CA PHE A 126 11.97 4.58 8.29
C PHE A 126 12.08 5.69 9.37
N ALA A 127 11.42 5.49 10.53
CA ALA A 127 11.46 6.45 11.63
C ALA A 127 12.90 6.67 12.14
N ARG A 128 13.66 5.57 12.31
CA ARG A 128 15.07 5.64 12.72
C ARG A 128 15.92 6.48 11.76
N VAL A 129 15.72 6.32 10.46
CA VAL A 129 16.47 7.06 9.44
C VAL A 129 16.07 8.55 9.41
N ILE A 130 14.76 8.84 9.50
CA ILE A 130 14.25 10.21 9.56
C ILE A 130 14.78 10.94 10.80
N GLU A 131 14.80 10.27 11.95
CA GLU A 131 15.34 10.84 13.19
C GLU A 131 16.84 11.10 13.08
N ALA A 132 17.61 10.16 12.56
CA ALA A 132 19.06 10.31 12.38
C ALA A 132 19.44 11.46 11.42
N ALA A 133 18.58 11.77 10.45
CA ALA A 133 18.74 12.87 9.50
C ALA A 133 18.20 14.22 10.01
N ASP A 134 17.65 14.28 11.23
CA ASP A 134 16.87 15.42 11.77
C ASP A 134 15.78 15.89 10.79
N GLY A 135 15.20 14.94 10.05
CA GLY A 135 14.28 15.17 8.94
C GLY A 135 12.81 15.10 9.31
N GLN A 136 11.99 15.18 8.28
CA GLN A 136 10.56 14.92 8.33
C GLN A 136 10.17 13.88 7.28
N GLY A 137 9.15 13.07 7.56
CA GLY A 137 8.71 12.01 6.68
C GLY A 137 7.20 11.81 6.65
N VAL A 138 6.75 11.04 5.65
CA VAL A 138 5.33 10.65 5.52
C VAL A 138 5.25 9.16 5.26
N VAL A 139 4.36 8.47 5.98
CA VAL A 139 4.01 7.08 5.73
C VAL A 139 2.57 6.99 5.26
N VAL A 140 2.33 6.20 4.20
CA VAL A 140 1.00 5.85 3.74
C VAL A 140 0.84 4.33 3.76
N ASN A 141 -0.14 3.84 4.51
CA ASN A 141 -0.53 2.44 4.51
C ASN A 141 -1.67 2.22 3.52
N ILE A 142 -1.47 1.39 2.51
CA ILE A 142 -2.56 0.95 1.63
C ILE A 142 -3.32 -0.16 2.35
N LEU A 143 -4.52 0.18 2.79
CA LEU A 143 -5.44 -0.67 3.52
C LEU A 143 -6.45 -1.33 2.59
N ASP A 144 -7.69 -1.42 3.02
CA ASP A 144 -8.81 -2.00 2.27
C ASP A 144 -10.14 -1.48 2.84
N HIS A 145 -11.18 -1.37 2.03
CA HIS A 145 -12.52 -0.99 2.48
C HIS A 145 -13.10 -1.97 3.52
N LYS A 146 -12.64 -3.23 3.54
CA LYS A 146 -12.99 -4.22 4.56
C LYS A 146 -12.63 -3.80 5.99
N VAL A 147 -11.80 -2.78 6.16
CA VAL A 147 -11.52 -2.19 7.50
C VAL A 147 -12.79 -1.59 8.08
N ASP A 148 -13.60 -0.92 7.26
CA ASP A 148 -14.82 -0.23 7.67
C ASP A 148 -16.09 -1.08 7.43
N SER A 149 -16.05 -2.01 6.45
CA SER A 149 -17.15 -2.91 6.11
C SER A 149 -16.67 -4.37 5.96
N PRO A 150 -16.34 -5.03 7.08
CA PRO A 150 -15.83 -6.40 7.05
C PRO A 150 -16.90 -7.41 6.66
N ASN A 151 -16.45 -8.47 6.00
CA ASN A 151 -17.24 -9.67 5.72
C ASN A 151 -16.40 -10.92 6.02
N PRO A 152 -16.98 -12.15 6.03
CA PRO A 152 -16.27 -13.36 6.46
C PRO A 152 -15.21 -13.86 5.47
N ASP A 153 -15.18 -13.34 4.25
CA ASP A 153 -14.26 -13.77 3.21
C ASP A 153 -12.88 -13.07 3.34
N PHE A 154 -11.82 -13.77 2.94
CA PHE A 154 -10.45 -13.30 3.08
C PHE A 154 -10.12 -12.95 4.54
N PHE A 155 -10.38 -13.90 5.45
CA PHE A 155 -10.36 -13.67 6.89
C PHE A 155 -9.00 -13.21 7.41
N ALA A 156 -7.92 -13.95 7.10
CA ALA A 156 -6.57 -13.61 7.56
C ALA A 156 -6.04 -12.33 6.93
N TYR A 157 -6.38 -12.07 5.66
CA TYR A 157 -6.08 -10.80 4.99
C TYR A 157 -6.75 -9.63 5.71
N THR A 158 -8.06 -9.74 5.97
CA THR A 158 -8.84 -8.71 6.66
C THR A 158 -8.29 -8.43 8.05
N ALA A 159 -7.93 -9.47 8.81
CA ALA A 159 -7.30 -9.31 10.13
C ALA A 159 -5.99 -8.48 10.05
N GLY A 160 -5.14 -8.74 9.06
CA GLY A 160 -3.93 -7.95 8.84
C GLY A 160 -4.22 -6.49 8.51
N LYS A 161 -5.20 -6.21 7.64
CA LYS A 161 -5.58 -4.83 7.25
C LYS A 161 -6.25 -4.07 8.39
N VAL A 162 -7.15 -4.70 9.13
CA VAL A 162 -7.77 -4.11 10.35
C VAL A 162 -6.72 -3.80 11.41
N GLY A 163 -5.78 -4.73 11.64
CA GLY A 163 -4.66 -4.51 12.55
C GLY A 163 -3.81 -3.31 12.15
N LEU A 164 -3.44 -3.22 10.86
CA LEU A 164 -2.64 -2.10 10.35
C LEU A 164 -3.40 -0.77 10.40
N ALA A 165 -4.70 -0.77 10.15
CA ALA A 165 -5.55 0.42 10.27
C ALA A 165 -5.60 0.93 11.72
N GLY A 166 -5.79 0.04 12.69
CA GLY A 166 -5.76 0.40 14.11
C GLY A 166 -4.40 0.99 14.53
N LEU A 167 -3.30 0.38 14.07
CA LEU A 167 -1.95 0.88 14.33
C LEU A 167 -1.63 2.19 13.60
N THR A 168 -2.27 2.49 12.48
CA THR A 168 -2.08 3.74 11.73
C THR A 168 -2.26 4.97 12.63
N ARG A 169 -3.33 4.99 13.41
CA ARG A 169 -3.60 6.10 14.36
C ARG A 169 -2.61 6.13 15.52
N THR A 170 -2.30 4.98 16.10
CA THR A 170 -1.36 4.86 17.21
C THR A 170 0.05 5.30 16.82
N LEU A 171 0.52 4.84 15.66
CA LEU A 171 1.83 5.21 15.13
C LEU A 171 1.89 6.69 14.74
N ALA A 172 0.82 7.26 14.19
CA ALA A 172 0.76 8.69 13.89
C ALA A 172 0.95 9.55 15.15
N MET A 173 0.39 9.13 16.29
CA MET A 173 0.57 9.80 17.59
C MET A 173 2.02 9.68 18.10
N GLY A 174 2.60 8.47 18.00
CA GLY A 174 3.94 8.21 18.55
C GLY A 174 5.07 8.77 17.70
N LEU A 175 4.86 9.01 16.41
CA LEU A 175 5.88 9.47 15.46
C LEU A 175 5.82 10.99 15.20
N ALA A 176 4.77 11.66 15.65
CA ALA A 176 4.66 13.11 15.57
C ALA A 176 5.71 13.79 16.47
N PRO A 177 6.20 14.99 16.13
CA PRO A 177 5.86 15.78 14.95
C PRO A 177 6.68 15.47 13.69
N ARG A 178 7.63 14.52 13.74
CA ARG A 178 8.58 14.27 12.65
C ARG A 178 7.97 13.50 11.49
N ILE A 179 7.06 12.56 11.77
CA ILE A 179 6.48 11.70 10.74
C ILE A 179 4.96 11.77 10.82
N ARG A 180 4.34 12.06 9.68
CA ARG A 180 2.90 11.92 9.48
C ARG A 180 2.60 10.51 8.97
N LEU A 181 1.49 9.94 9.39
CA LEU A 181 1.11 8.60 8.99
C LEU A 181 -0.40 8.54 8.74
N CYS A 182 -0.79 8.10 7.54
CA CYS A 182 -2.19 7.96 7.13
C CYS A 182 -2.41 6.60 6.45
N GLY A 183 -3.66 6.19 6.40
CA GLY A 183 -4.14 5.06 5.62
C GLY A 183 -4.94 5.50 4.40
N VAL A 184 -4.96 4.66 3.38
CA VAL A 184 -5.89 4.74 2.26
C VAL A 184 -6.58 3.39 2.15
N SER A 185 -7.91 3.37 2.21
CA SER A 185 -8.76 2.18 2.09
C SER A 185 -9.50 2.21 0.76
N PRO A 186 -8.96 1.61 -0.29
CA PRO A 186 -9.68 1.51 -1.55
C PRO A 186 -10.77 0.43 -1.49
N GLY A 187 -11.83 0.62 -2.28
CA GLY A 187 -12.74 -0.45 -2.68
C GLY A 187 -12.15 -1.32 -3.79
N LEU A 188 -13.03 -1.95 -4.58
CA LEU A 188 -12.62 -2.75 -5.73
C LEU A 188 -11.95 -1.87 -6.80
N ILE A 189 -10.63 -2.06 -7.02
CA ILE A 189 -9.84 -1.27 -7.97
C ILE A 189 -9.53 -2.06 -9.24
N LEU A 190 -9.19 -3.34 -9.10
CA LEU A 190 -8.72 -4.22 -10.16
C LEU A 190 -9.33 -5.59 -10.01
N ARG A 191 -9.58 -6.22 -11.14
CA ARG A 191 -10.02 -7.61 -11.20
C ARG A 191 -9.12 -8.51 -10.35
N SER A 192 -9.74 -9.41 -9.59
CA SER A 192 -9.06 -10.33 -8.68
C SER A 192 -9.34 -11.78 -9.06
N GLY A 193 -8.31 -12.64 -8.94
CA GLY A 193 -8.44 -14.08 -9.16
C GLY A 193 -8.98 -14.43 -10.54
N GLU A 194 -10.00 -15.32 -10.55
CA GLU A 194 -10.66 -15.82 -11.75
C GLU A 194 -11.87 -14.98 -12.21
N GLN A 195 -12.11 -13.85 -11.58
CA GLN A 195 -13.20 -12.93 -11.93
C GLN A 195 -13.12 -12.54 -13.40
N THR A 196 -14.23 -12.67 -14.13
CA THR A 196 -14.34 -12.18 -15.50
C THR A 196 -14.41 -10.66 -15.54
N GLU A 197 -14.15 -10.06 -16.71
CA GLU A 197 -14.26 -8.61 -16.88
C GLU A 197 -15.68 -8.11 -16.61
N ALA A 198 -16.69 -8.87 -17.07
CA ALA A 198 -18.10 -8.51 -16.86
C ALA A 198 -18.51 -8.55 -15.38
N GLU A 199 -18.05 -9.54 -14.62
CA GLU A 199 -18.26 -9.64 -13.18
C GLU A 199 -17.54 -8.51 -12.43
N TYR A 200 -16.30 -8.18 -12.83
CA TYR A 200 -15.58 -7.05 -12.28
C TYR A 200 -16.32 -5.73 -12.53
N GLU A 201 -16.73 -5.47 -13.78
CA GLU A 201 -17.44 -4.24 -14.11
C GLU A 201 -18.79 -4.13 -13.39
N ALA A 202 -19.53 -5.22 -13.26
CA ALA A 202 -20.79 -5.26 -12.53
C ALA A 202 -20.57 -4.91 -11.05
N ALA A 203 -19.63 -5.57 -10.40
CA ALA A 203 -19.26 -5.31 -9.00
C ALA A 203 -18.73 -3.88 -8.79
N TRP A 204 -17.89 -3.40 -9.72
CA TRP A 204 -17.32 -2.06 -9.66
C TRP A 204 -18.35 -0.95 -9.80
N ARG A 205 -19.47 -1.21 -10.54
CA ARG A 205 -20.59 -0.29 -10.69
C ARG A 205 -21.65 -0.42 -9.60
N ASP A 206 -21.66 -1.53 -8.87
CA ASP A 206 -22.62 -1.77 -7.78
C ASP A 206 -22.19 -1.06 -6.48
N THR A 207 -22.10 0.25 -6.58
CA THR A 207 -21.77 1.18 -5.49
C THR A 207 -22.72 2.37 -5.53
N PRO A 208 -22.93 3.11 -4.43
CA PRO A 208 -23.78 4.30 -4.40
C PRO A 208 -23.46 5.35 -5.47
N LEU A 209 -22.19 5.49 -5.86
CA LEU A 209 -21.79 6.42 -6.93
C LEU A 209 -21.91 5.81 -8.34
N GLY A 210 -22.33 4.56 -8.48
CA GLY A 210 -22.37 3.83 -9.75
C GLY A 210 -20.99 3.55 -10.34
N ARG A 211 -19.93 3.73 -9.55
CA ARG A 211 -18.53 3.49 -9.90
C ARG A 211 -17.68 3.25 -8.66
N GLY A 212 -16.81 2.28 -8.71
CA GLY A 212 -15.78 2.06 -7.70
C GLY A 212 -14.57 2.99 -7.84
N ALA A 213 -13.54 2.73 -7.06
CA ALA A 213 -12.27 3.44 -7.16
C ALA A 213 -11.48 3.03 -8.42
N SER A 214 -10.64 3.93 -8.90
CA SER A 214 -9.66 3.67 -9.95
C SER A 214 -8.22 3.73 -9.41
N LEU A 215 -7.26 3.22 -10.18
CA LEU A 215 -5.84 3.38 -9.87
C LEU A 215 -5.44 4.85 -9.74
N GLU A 216 -6.03 5.71 -10.56
CA GLU A 216 -5.78 7.13 -10.54
C GLU A 216 -6.33 7.78 -9.26
N ASP A 217 -7.52 7.37 -8.79
CA ASP A 217 -8.09 7.87 -7.53
C ASP A 217 -7.21 7.51 -6.34
N VAL A 218 -6.66 6.28 -6.29
CA VAL A 218 -5.71 5.86 -5.26
C VAL A 218 -4.43 6.71 -5.31
N ALA A 219 -3.82 6.86 -6.49
CA ALA A 219 -2.59 7.61 -6.67
C ALA A 219 -2.78 9.09 -6.30
N ARG A 220 -3.91 9.68 -6.67
CA ARG A 220 -4.28 11.07 -6.33
C ARG A 220 -4.48 11.25 -4.83
N THR A 221 -5.11 10.28 -4.16
CA THR A 221 -5.30 10.30 -2.71
C THR A 221 -3.97 10.16 -1.97
N VAL A 222 -3.10 9.27 -2.41
CA VAL A 222 -1.74 9.15 -1.86
C VAL A 222 -0.98 10.46 -2.02
N ARG A 223 -0.98 11.05 -3.21
CA ARG A 223 -0.34 12.35 -3.47
C ARG A 223 -0.92 13.45 -2.57
N PHE A 224 -2.24 13.53 -2.41
CA PHE A 224 -2.89 14.46 -1.49
C PHE A 224 -2.36 14.33 -0.06
N ILE A 225 -2.21 13.09 0.45
CA ILE A 225 -1.62 12.85 1.78
C ILE A 225 -0.18 13.35 1.84
N LEU A 226 0.64 13.06 0.83
CA LEU A 226 2.04 13.48 0.79
C LEU A 226 2.19 15.01 0.78
N GLU A 227 1.30 15.72 0.11
CA GLU A 227 1.34 17.18 -0.09
C GLU A 227 0.60 17.98 0.99
N THR A 228 -0.18 17.33 1.90
CA THR A 228 -0.97 18.02 2.94
C THR A 228 -0.30 17.92 4.31
N PRO A 229 0.46 18.94 4.76
CA PRO A 229 1.32 18.83 5.94
C PRO A 229 0.56 18.74 7.28
N SER A 230 -0.70 19.13 7.35
CA SER A 230 -1.55 19.05 8.55
C SER A 230 -2.33 17.75 8.67
N LEU A 231 -2.20 16.80 7.70
CA LEU A 231 -2.94 15.55 7.69
C LEU A 231 -2.12 14.42 8.29
N THR A 232 -2.61 13.83 9.38
CA THR A 232 -2.03 12.63 10.01
C THR A 232 -3.10 11.85 10.78
N GLY A 233 -2.86 10.54 11.00
CA GLY A 233 -3.73 9.66 11.79
C GLY A 233 -5.08 9.35 11.17
N GLN A 234 -5.30 9.71 9.89
CA GLN A 234 -6.56 9.49 9.19
C GLN A 234 -6.46 8.27 8.27
N ASN A 235 -7.59 7.58 8.11
CA ASN A 235 -7.80 6.60 7.07
C ASN A 235 -8.80 7.19 6.06
N LEU A 236 -8.39 7.28 4.80
CA LEU A 236 -9.22 7.83 3.71
C LEU A 236 -9.79 6.67 2.89
N THR A 237 -11.09 6.43 3.02
CA THR A 237 -11.81 5.42 2.25
C THR A 237 -12.21 5.98 0.89
N ILE A 238 -11.85 5.28 -0.19
CA ILE A 238 -12.12 5.64 -1.59
C ILE A 238 -12.66 4.41 -2.30
N ASP A 239 -13.97 4.23 -2.28
CA ASP A 239 -14.65 2.99 -2.66
C ASP A 239 -15.96 3.20 -3.44
N GLY A 240 -16.26 4.43 -3.87
CA GLY A 240 -17.52 4.74 -4.52
C GLY A 240 -18.73 4.68 -3.58
N GLY A 241 -18.49 4.57 -2.26
CA GLY A 241 -19.52 4.41 -1.24
C GLY A 241 -19.87 2.96 -0.95
N GLU A 242 -19.08 1.99 -1.40
CA GLU A 242 -19.32 0.55 -1.19
C GLU A 242 -19.50 0.21 0.31
N THR A 243 -18.70 0.79 1.18
CA THR A 243 -18.82 0.62 2.64
C THR A 243 -20.14 1.11 3.23
N LEU A 244 -20.85 2.00 2.55
CA LEU A 244 -22.13 2.53 3.04
C LEU A 244 -23.29 1.56 2.86
N ILE A 245 -23.20 0.60 1.92
CA ILE A 245 -24.22 -0.41 1.70
C ILE A 245 -24.00 -1.67 2.54
N GLY A 246 -22.75 -1.97 2.89
CA GLY A 246 -22.38 -3.19 3.63
C GLY A 246 -22.72 -4.47 2.88
N ARG A 247 -21.70 -5.33 2.65
CA ARG A 247 -21.91 -6.62 1.98
C ARG A 247 -21.72 -7.77 2.97
N GLY A 248 -22.62 -8.76 2.93
CA GLY A 248 -22.48 -9.97 3.73
C GLY A 248 -21.38 -10.91 3.22
N ARG A 249 -20.93 -10.75 1.97
CA ARG A 249 -19.88 -11.51 1.29
C ARG A 249 -18.94 -10.57 0.50
N ASP A 250 -17.77 -11.06 0.14
CA ASP A 250 -16.94 -10.39 -0.86
C ASP A 250 -17.64 -10.40 -2.23
N VAL A 251 -17.43 -9.36 -3.03
CA VAL A 251 -18.03 -9.23 -4.36
C VAL A 251 -17.75 -10.42 -5.29
N ALA A 252 -16.64 -11.14 -5.07
CA ALA A 252 -16.31 -12.36 -5.81
C ALA A 252 -17.26 -13.54 -5.47
N PHE A 253 -18.01 -13.44 -4.37
CA PHE A 253 -18.90 -14.49 -3.88
C PHE A 253 -20.34 -14.00 -3.66
N ASP A 254 -20.70 -12.88 -4.26
CA ASP A 254 -22.04 -12.31 -4.14
C ASP A 254 -23.09 -13.31 -4.64
N GLY A 255 -24.16 -13.50 -3.85
CA GLY A 255 -25.19 -14.54 -4.13
C GLY A 255 -24.80 -15.97 -3.75
N ILE A 256 -23.59 -16.25 -3.27
CA ILE A 256 -23.16 -17.56 -2.80
C ILE A 256 -23.33 -17.62 -1.27
N PRO A 257 -24.04 -18.62 -0.70
CA PRO A 257 -24.15 -18.75 0.77
C PRO A 257 -22.77 -18.86 1.45
N VAL A 258 -22.68 -18.33 2.67
CA VAL A 258 -21.47 -18.53 3.51
C VAL A 258 -21.38 -20.02 3.83
N PRO A 259 -20.23 -20.69 3.59
CA PRO A 259 -20.03 -22.10 3.90
C PRO A 259 -20.06 -22.42 5.39
#